data_020fefdbe05e46dc617c34cb0514707b
#
_entry.id   020fefdbe05e46dc617c34cb0514707b
#
_cell.length_a   1.000
_cell.length_b   1.000
_cell.length_c   1.000
_cell.angle_alpha   90.00
_cell.angle_beta   90.00
_cell.angle_gamma   90.00
#
_symmetry.space_group_name_H-M   'P 1'
#
loop_
_entity.id
_entity.type
_entity.pdbx_description
1 polymer ?
#
loop_
_entity_poly.entity_id
_entity_poly.type
_entity_poly.pdbx_seq_one_letter_code
_entity_poly.pdbx_strand_id
1 'polypeptide(L)'
;MLKYYFVVWRKSFDFKGRSTRKEYWIFFLIDIILFPIIFAFLNIFQNLLVNLSFYFVWHEIFAIAAHSISILRFLLIPISLGHIWTLLPLTVRRIRDVGMKWQWIFFVSIPLLGFIFVLIFLTRNSVEEINGKKYFPKY
;
A
#
# COMPACT_ATOMS: atom_id res chain seq x y z
N MET A 1 4.71 -15.44 2.30
CA MET A 1 4.13 -14.09 2.17
C MET A 1 5.18 -13.06 1.75
N LEU A 2 6.29 -12.91 2.46
CA LEU A 2 7.35 -11.92 2.14
C LEU A 2 7.90 -12.01 0.71
N LYS A 3 8.02 -13.21 0.13
CA LYS A 3 8.46 -13.38 -1.27
C LYS A 3 7.62 -12.57 -2.27
N TYR A 4 6.30 -12.57 -2.10
CA TYR A 4 5.39 -11.81 -2.98
C TYR A 4 5.56 -10.31 -2.82
N TYR A 5 5.77 -9.84 -1.58
CA TYR A 5 6.03 -8.44 -1.28
C TYR A 5 7.27 -7.91 -2.01
N PHE A 6 8.40 -8.62 -1.91
CA PHE A 6 9.63 -8.24 -2.60
C PHE A 6 9.52 -8.31 -4.13
N VAL A 7 8.77 -9.28 -4.67
CA VAL A 7 8.50 -9.36 -6.11
C VAL A 7 7.76 -8.12 -6.61
N VAL A 8 6.79 -7.61 -5.84
CA VAL A 8 6.04 -6.40 -6.20
C VAL A 8 6.97 -5.19 -6.21
N TRP A 9 7.81 -5.02 -5.18
CA TRP A 9 8.80 -3.95 -5.13
C TRP A 9 9.78 -3.99 -6.30
N ARG A 10 10.30 -5.15 -6.64
CA ARG A 10 11.20 -5.31 -7.79
C ARG A 10 10.54 -4.93 -9.12
N LYS A 11 9.22 -5.01 -9.20
CA LYS A 11 8.42 -4.67 -10.39
C LYS A 11 7.72 -3.31 -10.28
N SER A 12 8.21 -2.39 -9.45
CA SER A 12 7.60 -1.08 -9.20
C SER A 12 7.51 -0.17 -10.42
N PHE A 13 8.31 -0.43 -11.45
CA PHE A 13 8.32 0.31 -12.70
C PHE A 13 7.77 -0.49 -13.89
N ASP A 14 7.34 -1.73 -13.66
CA ASP A 14 6.78 -2.57 -14.72
C ASP A 14 5.26 -2.41 -14.81
N PHE A 15 4.81 -1.67 -15.81
CA PHE A 15 3.40 -1.47 -16.14
C PHE A 15 2.86 -2.49 -17.17
N LYS A 16 3.71 -3.30 -17.79
CA LYS A 16 3.31 -4.17 -18.92
C LYS A 16 2.93 -5.59 -18.48
N GLY A 17 3.45 -6.07 -17.36
CA GLY A 17 3.22 -7.41 -16.84
C GLY A 17 1.78 -7.69 -16.40
N ARG A 18 1.55 -8.89 -15.88
CA ARG A 18 0.33 -9.31 -15.20
C ARG A 18 0.65 -9.56 -13.72
N SER A 19 -0.30 -9.33 -12.83
CA SER A 19 -0.15 -9.57 -11.40
C SER A 19 -1.23 -10.52 -10.91
N THR A 20 -0.80 -11.51 -10.14
CA THR A 20 -1.74 -12.47 -9.52
C THR A 20 -2.54 -11.79 -8.40
N ARG A 21 -3.70 -12.38 -8.06
CA ARG A 21 -4.51 -11.92 -6.91
C ARG A 21 -3.71 -11.94 -5.62
N LYS A 22 -2.91 -13.00 -5.40
CA LYS A 22 -2.11 -13.15 -4.19
C LYS A 22 -1.08 -12.03 -4.04
N GLU A 23 -0.36 -11.69 -5.13
CA GLU A 23 0.60 -10.57 -5.13
C GLU A 23 -0.07 -9.26 -4.77
N TYR A 24 -1.23 -8.97 -5.39
CA TYR A 24 -1.96 -7.73 -5.14
C TYR A 24 -2.46 -7.63 -3.70
N TRP A 25 -3.20 -8.65 -3.23
CA TRP A 25 -3.81 -8.59 -1.91
C TRP A 25 -2.80 -8.60 -0.77
N ILE A 26 -1.71 -9.36 -0.89
CA ILE A 26 -0.65 -9.37 0.13
C ILE A 26 -0.02 -7.98 0.25
N PHE A 27 0.32 -7.35 -0.87
CA PHE A 27 0.93 -6.03 -0.86
C PHE A 27 -0.03 -4.97 -0.32
N PHE A 28 -1.25 -4.95 -0.82
CA PHE A 28 -2.29 -4.00 -0.42
C PHE A 28 -2.67 -4.10 1.06
N LEU A 29 -2.80 -5.32 1.61
CA LEU A 29 -3.12 -5.52 3.02
C LEU A 29 -1.95 -5.10 3.92
N ILE A 30 -0.72 -5.37 3.51
CA ILE A 30 0.45 -4.90 4.26
C ILE A 30 0.46 -3.38 4.32
N ASP A 31 0.23 -2.70 3.21
CA ASP A 31 0.21 -1.24 3.17
C ASP A 31 -0.92 -0.64 4.00
N ILE A 32 -2.15 -1.14 3.85
CA ILE A 32 -3.33 -0.60 4.55
C ILE A 32 -3.29 -0.85 6.06
N ILE A 33 -2.65 -1.94 6.50
CA ILE A 33 -2.63 -2.32 7.92
C ILE A 33 -1.35 -1.83 8.59
N LEU A 34 -0.20 -2.12 7.99
CA LEU A 34 1.10 -1.91 8.65
C LEU A 34 1.43 -0.42 8.81
N PHE A 35 1.24 0.39 7.77
CA PHE A 35 1.58 1.81 7.83
C PHE A 35 0.76 2.62 8.84
N PRO A 36 -0.58 2.53 8.86
CA PRO A 36 -1.38 3.20 9.89
C PRO A 36 -1.04 2.75 11.31
N ILE A 37 -0.76 1.45 11.50
CA ILE A 37 -0.38 0.93 12.82
C ILE A 37 0.95 1.53 13.28
N ILE A 38 1.98 1.53 12.41
CA ILE A 38 3.29 2.13 12.73
C ILE A 38 3.11 3.61 13.02
N PHE A 39 2.35 4.33 12.21
CA PHE A 39 2.13 5.76 12.39
C PHE A 39 1.38 6.06 13.69
N ALA A 40 0.33 5.30 14.01
CA ALA A 40 -0.42 5.43 15.26
C ALA A 40 0.47 5.13 16.47
N PHE A 41 1.25 4.06 16.42
CA PHE A 41 2.20 3.70 17.48
C PHE A 41 3.20 4.82 17.76
N LEU A 42 3.82 5.38 16.72
CA LEU A 42 4.76 6.48 16.87
C LEU A 42 4.11 7.75 17.45
N ASN A 43 2.85 8.04 17.09
CA ASN A 43 2.11 9.16 17.67
C ASN A 43 1.82 8.95 19.16
N ILE A 44 1.34 7.78 19.54
CA ILE A 44 1.05 7.44 20.94
C ILE A 44 2.33 7.51 21.76
N PHE A 45 3.41 6.93 21.26
CA PHE A 45 4.68 6.91 21.97
C PHE A 45 5.29 8.31 22.13
N GLN A 46 5.22 9.15 21.10
CA GLN A 46 5.65 10.55 21.19
C GLN A 46 4.84 11.33 22.21
N ASN A 47 3.51 11.21 22.20
CA ASN A 47 2.66 11.89 23.17
C ASN A 47 2.98 11.46 24.60
N LEU A 48 3.26 10.17 24.81
CA LEU A 48 3.68 9.66 26.11
C LEU A 48 4.99 10.33 26.58
N LEU A 49 6.01 10.40 25.71
CA LEU A 49 7.29 11.04 26.04
C LEU A 49 7.13 12.54 26.34
N VAL A 50 6.32 13.25 25.55
CA VAL A 50 6.03 14.67 25.80
C VAL A 50 5.33 14.85 27.15
N ASN A 51 4.34 14.04 27.49
CA ASN A 51 3.67 14.11 28.76
C ASN A 51 4.64 13.81 29.93
N LEU A 52 5.48 12.79 29.81
CA LEU A 52 6.48 12.47 30.83
C LEU A 52 7.49 13.60 31.03
N SER A 53 7.83 14.35 29.99
CA SER A 53 8.77 15.49 30.09
C SER A 53 8.28 16.58 31.05
N PHE A 54 6.96 16.73 31.23
CA PHE A 54 6.41 17.72 32.18
C PHE A 54 6.50 17.30 33.66
N TYR A 55 6.64 16.00 33.91
CA TYR A 55 6.58 15.47 35.30
C TYR A 55 7.96 15.13 35.89
N PHE A 56 9.00 14.99 35.05
CA PHE A 56 10.31 14.54 35.48
C PHE A 56 11.38 15.63 35.39
N VAL A 57 12.36 15.59 36.28
CA VAL A 57 13.55 16.45 36.28
C VAL A 57 14.37 16.30 34.98
N TRP A 58 14.22 15.16 34.33
CA TRP A 58 14.89 14.81 33.06
C TRP A 58 14.15 15.30 31.79
N HIS A 59 13.42 16.41 31.90
CA HIS A 59 12.61 16.96 30.82
C HIS A 59 13.37 17.13 29.51
N GLU A 60 14.64 17.51 29.54
CA GLU A 60 15.46 17.66 28.32
C GLU A 60 15.64 16.35 27.58
N ILE A 61 15.91 15.24 28.29
CA ILE A 61 16.10 13.92 27.66
C ILE A 61 14.81 13.46 27.00
N PHE A 62 13.66 13.60 27.66
CA PHE A 62 12.38 13.24 27.09
C PHE A 62 11.98 14.13 25.90
N ALA A 63 12.32 15.41 25.94
CA ALA A 63 12.11 16.35 24.84
C ALA A 63 12.96 15.96 23.61
N ILE A 64 14.24 15.64 23.81
CA ILE A 64 15.12 15.16 22.74
C ILE A 64 14.58 13.87 22.12
N ALA A 65 14.13 12.92 22.95
CA ALA A 65 13.55 11.68 22.48
C ALA A 65 12.26 11.92 21.65
N ALA A 66 11.38 12.82 22.09
CA ALA A 66 10.17 13.19 21.36
C ALA A 66 10.49 13.86 20.02
N HIS A 67 11.52 14.71 19.95
CA HIS A 67 12.00 15.31 18.70
C HIS A 67 12.55 14.25 17.73
N SER A 68 13.33 13.30 18.25
CA SER A 68 13.87 12.19 17.43
C SER A 68 12.75 11.37 16.77
N ILE A 69 11.64 11.14 17.48
CA ILE A 69 10.46 10.46 16.93
C ILE A 69 9.79 11.31 15.85
N SER A 70 9.76 12.65 16.02
CA SER A 70 9.23 13.55 14.98
C SER A 70 10.04 13.46 13.69
N ILE A 71 11.36 13.41 13.77
CA ILE A 71 12.25 13.22 12.62
C ILE A 71 12.00 11.86 11.98
N LEU A 72 11.90 10.79 12.77
CA LEU A 72 11.60 9.45 12.25
C LEU A 72 10.26 9.41 11.50
N ARG A 73 9.22 10.07 12.01
CA ARG A 73 7.93 10.18 11.29
C ARG A 73 8.05 10.92 9.97
N PHE A 74 8.85 12.00 9.95
CA PHE A 74 9.09 12.74 8.72
C PHE A 74 9.75 11.84 7.66
N LEU A 75 10.69 10.97 8.07
CA LEU A 75 11.33 10.00 7.17
C LEU A 75 10.38 8.90 6.67
N LEU A 76 9.27 8.64 7.36
CA LEU A 76 8.25 7.70 6.87
C LEU A 76 7.45 8.26 5.68
N ILE A 77 7.40 9.58 5.47
CA ILE A 77 6.66 10.19 4.35
C ILE A 77 7.20 9.71 2.99
N PRO A 78 8.50 9.82 2.67
CA PRO A 78 9.00 9.34 1.39
C PRO A 78 8.87 7.83 1.23
N ILE A 79 8.94 7.07 2.32
CA ILE A 79 8.72 5.63 2.29
C ILE A 79 7.26 5.32 1.91
N SER A 80 6.28 5.99 2.53
CA SER A 80 4.86 5.80 2.19
C SER A 80 4.53 6.25 0.77
N LEU A 81 5.15 7.31 0.27
CA LEU A 81 5.03 7.73 -1.12
C LEU A 81 5.59 6.66 -2.08
N GLY A 82 6.71 6.03 -1.74
CA GLY A 82 7.25 4.90 -2.50
C GLY A 82 6.29 3.71 -2.57
N HIS A 83 5.60 3.40 -1.49
CA HIS A 83 4.57 2.35 -1.45
C HIS A 83 3.35 2.71 -2.32
N ILE A 84 2.84 3.94 -2.23
CA ILE A 84 1.76 4.44 -3.09
C ILE A 84 2.18 4.36 -4.56
N TRP A 85 3.41 4.75 -4.88
CA TRP A 85 3.97 4.63 -6.23
C TRP A 85 3.96 3.18 -6.71
N THR A 86 4.36 2.23 -5.88
CA THR A 86 4.39 0.80 -6.23
C THR A 86 2.99 0.21 -6.44
N LEU A 87 1.98 0.73 -5.75
CA LEU A 87 0.58 0.33 -5.93
C LEU A 87 0.04 0.67 -7.33
N LEU A 88 0.48 1.77 -7.96
CA LEU A 88 0.00 2.17 -9.28
C LEU A 88 0.29 1.11 -10.36
N PRO A 89 1.55 0.71 -10.63
CA PRO A 89 1.83 -0.32 -11.62
C PRO A 89 1.24 -1.69 -11.24
N LEU A 90 1.18 -2.00 -9.94
CA LEU A 90 0.55 -3.22 -9.47
C LEU A 90 -0.94 -3.27 -9.82
N THR A 91 -1.66 -2.18 -9.60
CA THR A 91 -3.08 -2.03 -9.94
C THR A 91 -3.31 -2.09 -11.46
N VAL A 92 -2.47 -1.40 -12.25
CA VAL A 92 -2.54 -1.46 -13.72
C VAL A 92 -2.34 -2.88 -14.23
N ARG A 93 -1.34 -3.60 -13.70
CA ARG A 93 -1.09 -5.01 -14.06
C ARG A 93 -2.28 -5.89 -13.72
N ARG A 94 -2.92 -5.63 -12.57
CA ARG A 94 -4.08 -6.40 -12.14
C ARG A 94 -5.32 -6.11 -13.00
N ILE A 95 -5.58 -4.85 -13.35
CA ILE A 95 -6.66 -4.45 -14.25
C ILE A 95 -6.52 -5.17 -15.61
N ARG A 96 -5.30 -5.25 -16.13
CA ARG A 96 -5.02 -5.98 -17.38
C ARG A 96 -5.21 -7.49 -17.24
N ASP A 97 -4.84 -8.05 -16.11
CA ASP A 97 -5.01 -9.48 -15.82
C ASP A 97 -6.48 -9.89 -15.81
N VAL A 98 -7.37 -9.00 -15.39
CA VAL A 98 -8.83 -9.16 -15.45
C VAL A 98 -9.38 -8.87 -16.87
N GLY A 99 -8.54 -8.49 -17.83
CA GLY A 99 -8.94 -8.25 -19.23
C GLY A 99 -9.49 -6.85 -19.50
N MET A 100 -9.34 -5.91 -18.57
CA MET A 100 -9.81 -4.54 -18.72
C MET A 100 -8.72 -3.60 -19.27
N LYS A 101 -9.15 -2.46 -19.81
CA LYS A 101 -8.22 -1.42 -20.26
C LYS A 101 -7.61 -0.71 -19.05
N TRP A 102 -6.35 -0.34 -19.12
CA TRP A 102 -5.62 0.34 -18.04
C TRP A 102 -6.25 1.68 -17.62
N GLN A 103 -6.98 2.33 -18.52
CA GLN A 103 -7.67 3.60 -18.29
C GLN A 103 -8.67 3.55 -17.10
N TRP A 104 -9.15 2.36 -16.74
CA TRP A 104 -10.02 2.18 -15.58
C TRP A 104 -9.36 2.55 -14.25
N ILE A 105 -8.02 2.74 -14.23
CA ILE A 105 -7.31 3.23 -13.05
C ILE A 105 -7.79 4.61 -12.61
N PHE A 106 -8.26 5.45 -13.54
CA PHE A 106 -8.78 6.78 -13.20
C PHE A 106 -10.02 6.74 -12.32
N PHE A 107 -10.78 5.65 -12.34
CA PHE A 107 -11.89 5.46 -11.40
C PHE A 107 -11.43 5.33 -9.94
N VAL A 108 -10.18 4.89 -9.72
CA VAL A 108 -9.57 4.85 -8.39
C VAL A 108 -9.42 6.24 -7.78
N SER A 109 -9.33 7.28 -8.63
CA SER A 109 -9.22 8.68 -8.19
C SER A 109 -10.53 9.23 -7.62
N ILE A 110 -11.66 8.53 -7.82
CA ILE A 110 -12.94 8.91 -7.25
C ILE A 110 -13.05 8.28 -5.85
N PRO A 111 -12.99 9.05 -4.76
CA PRO A 111 -13.10 8.51 -3.42
C PRO A 111 -14.42 7.72 -3.27
N LEU A 112 -14.42 6.67 -2.49
CA LEU A 112 -15.51 5.74 -2.21
C LEU A 112 -15.89 4.86 -3.42
N LEU A 113 -16.33 5.42 -4.54
CA LEU A 113 -16.72 4.66 -5.74
C LEU A 113 -15.51 3.93 -6.34
N GLY A 114 -14.36 4.62 -6.43
CA GLY A 114 -13.12 4.03 -6.92
C GLY A 114 -12.65 2.89 -6.04
N PHE A 115 -12.76 3.03 -4.72
CA PHE A 115 -12.39 1.97 -3.79
C PHE A 115 -13.26 0.73 -3.95
N ILE A 116 -14.59 0.88 -4.02
CA ILE A 116 -15.53 -0.22 -4.25
C ILE A 116 -15.28 -0.89 -5.60
N PHE A 117 -15.06 -0.08 -6.63
CA PHE A 117 -14.76 -0.57 -7.98
C PHE A 117 -13.49 -1.42 -7.99
N VAL A 118 -12.41 -0.91 -7.40
CA VAL A 118 -11.14 -1.63 -7.27
C VAL A 118 -11.33 -2.95 -6.53
N LEU A 119 -12.04 -2.95 -5.39
CA LEU A 119 -12.31 -4.18 -4.64
C LEU A 119 -13.04 -5.22 -5.49
N ILE A 120 -14.12 -4.85 -6.17
CA ILE A 120 -14.90 -5.77 -7.01
C ILE A 120 -14.06 -6.34 -8.15
N PHE A 121 -13.30 -5.48 -8.85
CA PHE A 121 -12.53 -5.93 -10.00
C PHE A 121 -11.27 -6.70 -9.64
N LEU A 122 -10.64 -6.36 -8.53
CA LEU A 122 -9.43 -7.05 -8.09
C LEU A 122 -9.71 -8.44 -7.49
N THR A 123 -10.93 -8.70 -7.05
CA THR A 123 -11.38 -10.04 -6.64
C THR A 123 -11.70 -10.97 -7.82
N ARG A 124 -11.94 -10.43 -9.02
CA ARG A 124 -12.24 -11.24 -10.21
C ARG A 124 -11.10 -12.17 -10.59
N ASN A 125 -11.42 -13.27 -11.24
CA ASN A 125 -10.44 -14.20 -11.79
C ASN A 125 -9.65 -13.56 -12.93
N SER A 126 -8.42 -14.02 -13.10
CA SER A 126 -7.59 -13.71 -14.26
C SER A 126 -8.25 -14.23 -15.53
N VAL A 127 -8.17 -13.46 -16.60
CA VAL A 127 -8.66 -13.90 -17.92
C VAL A 127 -7.60 -14.76 -18.58
N GLU A 128 -7.98 -15.98 -18.97
CA GLU A 128 -7.14 -16.85 -19.78
C GLU A 128 -7.31 -16.47 -21.25
N GLU A 129 -6.19 -16.32 -21.94
CA GLU A 129 -6.15 -16.04 -23.37
C GLU A 129 -5.69 -17.32 -24.10
N ILE A 130 -6.64 -17.99 -24.78
CA ILE A 130 -6.39 -19.18 -25.57
C ILE A 130 -6.66 -18.84 -27.03
N ASN A 131 -5.66 -19.02 -27.90
CA ASN A 131 -5.76 -18.74 -29.35
C ASN A 131 -6.26 -17.31 -29.66
N GLY A 132 -5.77 -16.30 -28.93
CA GLY A 132 -6.16 -14.88 -29.12
C GLY A 132 -7.57 -14.53 -28.65
N LYS A 133 -8.33 -15.47 -28.07
CA LYS A 133 -9.65 -15.22 -27.49
C LYS A 133 -9.55 -15.17 -25.96
N LYS A 134 -10.24 -14.21 -25.36
CA LYS A 134 -10.32 -14.06 -23.91
C LYS A 134 -11.42 -14.92 -23.34
N TYR A 135 -11.06 -15.83 -22.46
CA TYR A 135 -12.01 -16.69 -21.74
C TYR A 135 -12.08 -16.26 -20.27
N PHE A 136 -13.30 -16.08 -19.80
CA PHE A 136 -13.54 -15.94 -18.37
C PHE A 136 -13.76 -17.35 -17.82
N PRO A 137 -12.95 -17.80 -16.83
CA PRO A 137 -13.18 -19.11 -16.23
C PRO A 137 -14.59 -19.17 -15.65
N LYS A 138 -15.37 -20.15 -16.10
CA LYS A 138 -16.69 -20.47 -15.50
C LYS A 138 -16.42 -21.20 -14.18
N TYR A 139 -17.06 -20.79 -13.12
CA TYR A 139 -17.12 -21.52 -11.85
C TYR A 139 -18.14 -22.62 -11.90
#